data_7d6435c9da720031094eec75002f6684
#
_entry.id   7d6435c9da720031094eec75002f6684
#
_cell.length_a   1.000
_cell.length_b   1.000
_cell.length_c   1.000
_cell.angle_alpha   90.00
_cell.angle_beta   90.00
_cell.angle_gamma   90.00
#
_symmetry.space_group_name_H-M   'P 1'
#
loop_
_entity.id
_entity.type
_entity.pdbx_description
1 polymer ?
#
loop_
_entity_poly.entity_id
_entity_poly.type
_entity_poly.pdbx_seq_one_letter_code
_entity_poly.pdbx_strand_id
1 'polypeptide(L)'
;MDVRSAEFTKYAANAMLATRISLMNELANLADCVGADIEAVRRGIGSDPRIGHGFLYAGAGYGGSCFPKDVRALARTAGRFGQELLILRAVEAVNQHQQQLLGRKILGRYGDDLDGMHFAVWGLAFKPNTDDMREAPARVLLRQLLRAGATVAVYDPVAMAEAARTLALDLRADELARVRFAAAPLDALAGADALAIVTEWKAFRSPDFGKIKAALKQPVIFDGRNLFEPEAMDEYGFEYHGVGRGSRLAKDAPSSAPRAPARRAVSQHAGSLTRA
;
A
#
# COMPACT_ATOMS: atom_id res chain seq x y z
N MET A 1 -4.46 8.13 -36.24
CA MET A 1 -5.57 7.95 -35.28
C MET A 1 -6.28 9.28 -35.19
N ASP A 2 -7.61 9.32 -35.13
CA ASP A 2 -8.39 10.53 -34.92
C ASP A 2 -8.22 11.07 -33.49
N VAL A 3 -8.60 12.36 -33.28
CA VAL A 3 -8.41 13.06 -32.01
C VAL A 3 -9.12 12.37 -30.84
N ARG A 4 -10.35 11.93 -31.04
CA ARG A 4 -11.14 11.28 -29.97
C ARG A 4 -10.49 9.96 -29.52
N SER A 5 -10.05 9.13 -30.49
CA SER A 5 -9.34 7.89 -30.20
C SER A 5 -7.99 8.16 -29.51
N ALA A 6 -7.28 9.22 -29.88
CA ALA A 6 -6.00 9.58 -29.25
C ALA A 6 -6.19 10.00 -27.79
N GLU A 7 -7.17 10.85 -27.49
CA GLU A 7 -7.51 11.26 -26.12
C GLU A 7 -7.97 10.05 -25.29
N PHE A 8 -8.83 9.21 -25.85
CA PHE A 8 -9.33 8.00 -25.18
C PHE A 8 -8.19 7.03 -24.89
N THR A 9 -7.23 6.86 -25.81
CA THR A 9 -6.05 5.99 -25.65
C THR A 9 -5.25 6.35 -24.40
N LYS A 10 -5.03 7.63 -24.12
CA LYS A 10 -4.32 8.07 -22.93
C LYS A 10 -5.02 7.61 -21.63
N TYR A 11 -6.34 7.82 -21.55
CA TYR A 11 -7.12 7.43 -20.38
C TYR A 11 -7.17 5.90 -20.22
N ALA A 12 -7.34 5.17 -21.33
CA ALA A 12 -7.36 3.73 -21.34
C ALA A 12 -6.01 3.13 -20.87
N ALA A 13 -4.89 3.71 -21.33
CA ALA A 13 -3.56 3.29 -20.88
C ALA A 13 -3.38 3.49 -19.37
N ASN A 14 -3.71 4.66 -18.83
CA ASN A 14 -3.60 4.93 -17.40
C ASN A 14 -4.55 4.04 -16.57
N ALA A 15 -5.76 3.77 -17.06
CA ALA A 15 -6.70 2.85 -16.44
C ALA A 15 -6.15 1.41 -16.39
N MET A 16 -5.54 0.93 -17.47
CA MET A 16 -4.89 -0.39 -17.52
C MET A 16 -3.74 -0.48 -16.53
N LEU A 17 -2.88 0.53 -16.45
CA LEU A 17 -1.75 0.55 -15.52
C LEU A 17 -2.22 0.58 -14.06
N ALA A 18 -3.24 1.38 -13.74
CA ALA A 18 -3.85 1.41 -12.42
C ALA A 18 -4.49 0.06 -12.04
N THR A 19 -5.13 -0.62 -13.01
CA THR A 19 -5.71 -1.95 -12.83
C THR A 19 -4.63 -2.97 -12.48
N ARG A 20 -3.49 -2.97 -13.17
CA ARG A 20 -2.37 -3.88 -12.90
C ARG A 20 -1.82 -3.69 -11.48
N ILE A 21 -1.62 -2.44 -11.05
CA ILE A 21 -1.14 -2.14 -9.70
C ILE A 21 -2.17 -2.59 -8.65
N SER A 22 -3.46 -2.27 -8.85
CA SER A 22 -4.51 -2.65 -7.90
C SER A 22 -4.66 -4.16 -7.79
N LEU A 23 -4.63 -4.90 -8.91
CA LEU A 23 -4.65 -6.37 -8.90
C LEU A 23 -3.48 -6.94 -8.10
N MET A 24 -2.25 -6.44 -8.33
CA MET A 24 -1.07 -6.91 -7.59
C MET A 24 -1.17 -6.59 -6.09
N ASN A 25 -1.73 -5.44 -5.73
CA ASN A 25 -1.94 -5.08 -4.33
C ASN A 25 -2.97 -5.99 -3.65
N GLU A 26 -4.06 -6.32 -4.33
CA GLU A 26 -5.08 -7.24 -3.82
C GLU A 26 -4.53 -8.65 -3.64
N LEU A 27 -3.75 -9.14 -4.62
CA LEU A 27 -3.04 -10.43 -4.52
C LEU A 27 -1.97 -10.42 -3.41
N ALA A 28 -1.29 -9.29 -3.19
CA ALA A 28 -0.32 -9.15 -2.11
C ALA A 28 -0.96 -9.26 -0.73
N ASN A 29 -2.15 -8.68 -0.55
CA ASN A 29 -2.90 -8.80 0.71
C ASN A 29 -3.32 -10.27 0.96
N LEU A 30 -3.70 -11.01 -0.08
CA LEU A 30 -3.96 -12.44 0.03
C LEU A 30 -2.69 -13.23 0.30
N ALA A 31 -1.56 -12.88 -0.35
CA ALA A 31 -0.26 -13.52 -0.14
C ALA A 31 0.19 -13.43 1.32
N ASP A 32 -0.01 -12.27 1.97
CA ASP A 32 0.26 -12.12 3.41
C ASP A 32 -0.56 -13.12 4.26
N CYS A 33 -1.80 -13.45 3.87
CA CYS A 33 -2.66 -14.37 4.60
C CYS A 33 -2.28 -15.85 4.39
N VAL A 34 -1.83 -16.21 3.17
CA VAL A 34 -1.54 -17.61 2.80
C VAL A 34 -0.06 -17.96 2.93
N GLY A 35 0.79 -17.00 3.32
CA GLY A 35 2.23 -17.20 3.45
C GLY A 35 2.98 -17.26 2.13
N ALA A 36 2.42 -16.71 1.03
CA ALA A 36 3.08 -16.60 -0.26
C ALA A 36 3.92 -15.32 -0.37
N ASP A 37 4.93 -15.32 -1.26
CA ASP A 37 5.71 -14.14 -1.58
C ASP A 37 5.23 -13.50 -2.89
N ILE A 38 4.68 -12.28 -2.81
CA ILE A 38 4.17 -11.55 -3.98
C ILE A 38 5.27 -11.24 -5.00
N GLU A 39 6.54 -11.08 -4.59
CA GLU A 39 7.64 -10.84 -5.51
C GLU A 39 7.98 -12.10 -6.33
N ALA A 40 7.86 -13.29 -5.74
CA ALA A 40 7.95 -14.54 -6.47
C ALA A 40 6.78 -14.71 -7.46
N VAL A 41 5.55 -14.39 -7.02
CA VAL A 41 4.36 -14.37 -7.89
C VAL A 41 4.54 -13.38 -9.04
N ARG A 42 5.01 -12.15 -8.76
CA ARG A 42 5.28 -11.12 -9.76
C ARG A 42 6.27 -11.61 -10.83
N ARG A 43 7.37 -12.24 -10.41
CA ARG A 43 8.35 -12.82 -11.35
C ARG A 43 7.72 -13.92 -12.20
N GLY A 44 6.94 -14.81 -11.57
CA GLY A 44 6.27 -15.91 -12.25
C GLY A 44 5.29 -15.43 -13.31
N ILE A 45 4.31 -14.61 -12.96
CA ILE A 45 3.31 -14.12 -13.92
C ILE A 45 3.92 -13.16 -14.95
N GLY A 46 4.92 -12.36 -14.55
CA GLY A 46 5.59 -11.39 -15.43
C GLY A 46 6.45 -12.05 -16.51
N SER A 47 6.87 -13.30 -16.33
CA SER A 47 7.62 -14.06 -17.33
C SER A 47 6.75 -14.49 -18.53
N ASP A 48 5.43 -14.50 -18.40
CA ASP A 48 4.51 -14.70 -19.52
C ASP A 48 4.54 -13.45 -20.44
N PRO A 49 4.94 -13.57 -21.73
CA PRO A 49 5.03 -12.44 -22.64
C PRO A 49 3.70 -11.74 -22.90
N ARG A 50 2.55 -12.39 -22.65
CA ARG A 50 1.23 -11.79 -22.74
C ARG A 50 0.96 -10.82 -21.58
N ILE A 51 1.66 -10.98 -20.45
CA ILE A 51 1.54 -10.15 -19.26
C ILE A 51 2.70 -9.15 -19.17
N GLY A 52 3.95 -9.63 -19.19
CA GLY A 52 5.16 -8.82 -19.05
C GLY A 52 5.32 -8.21 -17.65
N HIS A 53 6.52 -7.76 -17.30
CA HIS A 53 6.91 -7.33 -15.95
C HIS A 53 6.47 -5.92 -15.55
N GLY A 54 6.08 -5.06 -16.51
CA GLY A 54 5.76 -3.65 -16.23
C GLY A 54 4.54 -3.46 -15.33
N PHE A 55 4.63 -2.57 -14.35
CA PHE A 55 3.53 -2.20 -13.44
C PHE A 55 2.91 -3.35 -12.63
N LEU A 56 3.70 -4.38 -12.29
CA LEU A 56 3.29 -5.49 -11.44
C LEU A 56 3.85 -5.39 -10.01
N TYR A 57 4.22 -4.19 -9.55
CA TYR A 57 4.78 -4.01 -8.22
C TYR A 57 3.67 -3.77 -7.21
N ALA A 58 3.63 -4.60 -6.16
CA ALA A 58 2.81 -4.36 -4.99
C ALA A 58 3.44 -3.30 -4.08
N GLY A 59 2.62 -2.57 -3.34
CA GLY A 59 3.10 -1.53 -2.43
C GLY A 59 1.96 -0.83 -1.68
N ALA A 60 2.26 0.34 -1.11
CA ALA A 60 1.31 1.13 -0.31
C ALA A 60 0.18 1.82 -1.12
N GLY A 61 -0.03 1.42 -2.36
CA GLY A 61 -0.96 2.07 -3.28
C GLY A 61 -0.29 3.14 -4.16
N TYR A 62 -1.05 3.60 -5.17
CA TYR A 62 -0.60 4.67 -6.06
C TYR A 62 -1.23 6.02 -5.68
N GLY A 63 -0.54 7.08 -6.04
CA GLY A 63 -0.98 8.46 -5.93
C GLY A 63 -0.60 9.26 -7.17
N GLY A 64 -0.37 10.55 -6.98
CA GLY A 64 0.00 11.50 -8.02
C GLY A 64 -1.19 12.10 -8.76
N SER A 65 -0.90 12.94 -9.71
CA SER A 65 -1.90 13.71 -10.46
C SER A 65 -2.57 12.94 -11.60
N CYS A 66 -1.96 11.85 -12.07
CA CYS A 66 -2.41 11.17 -13.29
C CYS A 66 -3.40 10.05 -13.00
N PHE A 67 -2.97 8.97 -12.34
CA PHE A 67 -3.81 7.77 -12.17
C PHE A 67 -5.13 8.07 -11.45
N PRO A 68 -5.17 8.71 -10.26
CA PRO A 68 -6.44 8.93 -9.58
C PRO A 68 -7.38 9.84 -10.38
N LYS A 69 -6.83 10.89 -11.01
CA LYS A 69 -7.61 11.84 -11.79
C LYS A 69 -8.18 11.19 -13.05
N ASP A 70 -7.36 10.46 -13.80
CA ASP A 70 -7.74 9.89 -15.10
C ASP A 70 -8.73 8.72 -14.95
N VAL A 71 -8.56 7.86 -13.93
CA VAL A 71 -9.52 6.80 -13.58
C VAL A 71 -10.88 7.41 -13.24
N ARG A 72 -10.92 8.41 -12.35
CA ARG A 72 -12.17 9.11 -11.98
C ARG A 72 -12.79 9.88 -13.14
N ALA A 73 -11.98 10.52 -13.99
CA ALA A 73 -12.47 11.25 -15.15
C ALA A 73 -13.11 10.30 -16.17
N LEU A 74 -12.49 9.15 -16.45
CA LEU A 74 -13.02 8.15 -17.36
C LEU A 74 -14.34 7.56 -16.84
N ALA A 75 -14.41 7.23 -15.54
CA ALA A 75 -15.65 6.75 -14.91
C ALA A 75 -16.78 7.79 -14.99
N ARG A 76 -16.50 9.08 -14.73
CA ARG A 76 -17.49 10.16 -14.87
C ARG A 76 -17.94 10.34 -16.32
N THR A 77 -17.01 10.25 -17.27
CA THR A 77 -17.34 10.36 -18.71
C THR A 77 -18.26 9.22 -19.11
N ALA A 78 -17.97 7.98 -18.71
CA ALA A 78 -18.84 6.83 -19.00
C ALA A 78 -20.26 7.02 -18.45
N GLY A 79 -20.40 7.52 -17.21
CA GLY A 79 -21.69 7.80 -16.60
C GLY A 79 -22.55 8.79 -17.40
N ARG A 80 -21.93 9.80 -18.07
CA ARG A 80 -22.65 10.73 -18.96
C ARG A 80 -23.28 10.03 -20.18
N PHE A 81 -22.75 8.88 -20.57
CA PHE A 81 -23.24 8.07 -21.67
C PHE A 81 -24.03 6.83 -21.18
N GLY A 82 -24.43 6.81 -19.90
CA GLY A 82 -25.20 5.69 -19.33
C GLY A 82 -24.39 4.39 -19.20
N GLN A 83 -23.05 4.47 -19.25
CA GLN A 83 -22.16 3.31 -19.09
C GLN A 83 -21.55 3.29 -17.69
N GLU A 84 -21.48 2.12 -17.07
CA GLU A 84 -20.82 1.89 -15.81
C GLU A 84 -19.50 1.13 -16.02
N LEU A 85 -18.38 1.68 -15.56
CA LEU A 85 -17.06 1.05 -15.63
C LEU A 85 -16.76 0.30 -14.33
N LEU A 86 -17.32 -0.90 -14.18
CA LEU A 86 -17.24 -1.72 -12.95
C LEU A 86 -15.79 -1.99 -12.54
N ILE A 87 -14.90 -2.32 -13.50
CA ILE A 87 -13.48 -2.57 -13.22
C ILE A 87 -12.82 -1.33 -12.61
N LEU A 88 -13.06 -0.14 -13.15
CA LEU A 88 -12.43 1.08 -12.65
C LEU A 88 -12.94 1.49 -11.27
N ARG A 89 -14.20 1.22 -10.97
CA ARG A 89 -14.74 1.38 -9.61
C ARG A 89 -14.05 0.44 -8.62
N ALA A 90 -13.86 -0.83 -8.99
CA ALA A 90 -13.12 -1.79 -8.18
C ALA A 90 -11.66 -1.34 -7.99
N VAL A 91 -10.98 -0.90 -9.05
CA VAL A 91 -9.60 -0.38 -9.01
C VAL A 91 -9.46 0.77 -8.02
N GLU A 92 -10.39 1.74 -8.04
CA GLU A 92 -10.38 2.87 -7.11
C GLU A 92 -10.59 2.42 -5.66
N ALA A 93 -11.57 1.53 -5.41
CA ALA A 93 -11.85 0.98 -4.09
C ALA A 93 -10.64 0.20 -3.53
N VAL A 94 -10.02 -0.65 -4.35
CA VAL A 94 -8.81 -1.41 -3.97
C VAL A 94 -7.67 -0.46 -3.63
N ASN A 95 -7.44 0.59 -4.43
CA ASN A 95 -6.36 1.54 -4.15
C ASN A 95 -6.59 2.33 -2.85
N GLN A 96 -7.82 2.77 -2.58
CA GLN A 96 -8.18 3.43 -1.32
C GLN A 96 -7.95 2.52 -0.11
N HIS A 97 -8.30 1.24 -0.23
CA HIS A 97 -8.01 0.24 0.81
C HIS A 97 -6.50 0.04 0.98
N GLN A 98 -5.75 -0.02 -0.12
CA GLN A 98 -4.31 -0.23 -0.11
C GLN A 98 -3.53 0.91 0.52
N GLN A 99 -3.93 2.15 0.29
CA GLN A 99 -3.29 3.32 0.91
C GLN A 99 -3.36 3.30 2.45
N GLN A 100 -4.28 2.54 3.02
CA GLN A 100 -4.41 2.36 4.47
C GLN A 100 -3.58 1.20 5.03
N LEU A 101 -2.95 0.39 4.17
CA LEU A 101 -2.33 -0.89 4.57
C LEU A 101 -1.24 -0.71 5.62
N LEU A 102 -0.31 0.24 5.42
CA LEU A 102 0.79 0.45 6.37
C LEU A 102 0.29 0.85 7.75
N GLY A 103 -0.68 1.76 7.81
CA GLY A 103 -1.30 2.14 9.09
C GLY A 103 -1.97 0.95 9.77
N ARG A 104 -2.71 0.11 9.01
CA ARG A 104 -3.29 -1.13 9.58
C ARG A 104 -2.23 -2.09 10.10
N LYS A 105 -1.11 -2.27 9.39
CA LYS A 105 0.00 -3.12 9.86
C LYS A 105 0.62 -2.57 11.14
N ILE A 106 0.83 -1.25 11.24
CA ILE A 106 1.36 -0.60 12.43
C ILE A 106 0.40 -0.74 13.61
N LEU A 107 -0.88 -0.41 13.42
CA LEU A 107 -1.92 -0.57 14.44
C LEU A 107 -2.08 -2.04 14.85
N GLY A 108 -2.02 -2.98 13.91
CA GLY A 108 -2.05 -4.41 14.21
C GLY A 108 -0.88 -4.88 15.08
N ARG A 109 0.30 -4.22 14.98
CA ARG A 109 1.51 -4.56 15.76
C ARG A 109 1.54 -3.89 17.13
N TYR A 110 1.07 -2.63 17.21
CA TYR A 110 1.22 -1.80 18.42
C TYR A 110 -0.09 -1.53 19.15
N GLY A 111 -1.25 -1.88 18.56
CA GLY A 111 -2.58 -1.55 19.09
C GLY A 111 -3.15 -0.27 18.48
N ASP A 112 -4.42 0.00 18.78
CA ASP A 112 -5.16 1.13 18.21
C ASP A 112 -4.82 2.48 18.87
N ASP A 113 -4.23 2.45 20.06
CA ASP A 113 -3.77 3.62 20.81
C ASP A 113 -2.23 3.69 20.70
N LEU A 114 -1.74 4.74 20.05
CA LEU A 114 -0.32 5.01 19.84
C LEU A 114 0.16 6.23 20.66
N ASP A 115 -0.56 6.63 21.71
CA ASP A 115 -0.10 7.73 22.57
C ASP A 115 1.26 7.41 23.20
N GLY A 116 2.15 8.41 23.22
CA GLY A 116 3.54 8.23 23.67
C GLY A 116 4.48 7.49 22.69
N MET A 117 3.98 6.97 21.56
CA MET A 117 4.80 6.34 20.53
C MET A 117 5.29 7.34 19.49
N HIS A 118 6.46 7.03 18.91
CA HIS A 118 7.11 7.85 17.91
C HIS A 118 7.47 7.03 16.67
N PHE A 119 7.06 7.47 15.47
CA PHE A 119 7.37 6.77 14.23
C PHE A 119 8.20 7.62 13.29
N ALA A 120 9.21 7.01 12.67
CA ALA A 120 9.94 7.60 11.55
C ALA A 120 9.23 7.25 10.24
N VAL A 121 9.05 8.22 9.33
CA VAL A 121 8.47 8.01 8.02
C VAL A 121 9.42 8.51 6.93
N TRP A 122 9.88 7.59 6.09
CA TRP A 122 10.73 7.88 4.94
C TRP A 122 9.93 7.83 3.63
N GLY A 123 9.98 8.95 2.90
CA GLY A 123 9.26 9.13 1.65
C GLY A 123 7.87 9.73 1.84
N LEU A 124 7.66 10.91 1.25
CA LEU A 124 6.42 11.68 1.34
C LEU A 124 5.78 11.90 -0.03
N ALA A 125 6.61 12.10 -1.08
CA ALA A 125 6.14 12.16 -2.45
C ALA A 125 5.49 10.85 -2.90
N PHE A 126 4.56 10.88 -3.86
CA PHE A 126 3.87 9.69 -4.34
C PHE A 126 4.77 8.70 -5.11
N LYS A 127 5.91 9.16 -5.61
CA LYS A 127 6.98 8.38 -6.27
C LYS A 127 8.32 9.10 -6.17
N PRO A 128 9.46 8.44 -6.47
CA PRO A 128 10.76 9.08 -6.54
C PRO A 128 10.85 10.16 -7.63
N ASN A 129 11.85 11.05 -7.49
CA ASN A 129 12.22 12.09 -8.46
C ASN A 129 11.14 13.17 -8.69
N THR A 130 10.33 13.44 -7.67
CA THR A 130 9.34 14.53 -7.65
C THR A 130 9.07 14.97 -6.22
N ASP A 131 8.55 16.17 -6.05
CA ASP A 131 7.99 16.70 -4.81
C ASP A 131 6.45 16.55 -4.71
N ASP A 132 5.82 15.96 -5.75
CA ASP A 132 4.36 15.86 -5.85
C ASP A 132 3.77 14.96 -4.77
N MET A 133 2.99 15.53 -3.87
CA MET A 133 2.30 14.86 -2.77
C MET A 133 0.81 14.62 -3.03
N ARG A 134 0.30 14.94 -4.23
CA ARG A 134 -1.12 14.73 -4.55
C ARG A 134 -1.49 13.26 -4.44
N GLU A 135 -2.52 12.96 -3.65
CA GLU A 135 -3.00 11.58 -3.42
C GLU A 135 -1.88 10.61 -2.93
N ALA A 136 -0.79 11.13 -2.34
CA ALA A 136 0.33 10.30 -1.89
C ALA A 136 -0.08 9.41 -0.69
N PRO A 137 0.29 8.11 -0.70
CA PRO A 137 -0.01 7.19 0.40
C PRO A 137 0.51 7.66 1.77
N ALA A 138 1.62 8.40 1.79
CA ALA A 138 2.18 8.99 3.01
C ALA A 138 1.18 9.89 3.73
N ARG A 139 0.35 10.65 3.01
CA ARG A 139 -0.69 11.51 3.62
C ARG A 139 -1.73 10.70 4.38
N VAL A 140 -2.08 9.51 3.88
CA VAL A 140 -3.02 8.60 4.52
C VAL A 140 -2.39 8.00 5.78
N LEU A 141 -1.15 7.50 5.67
CA LEU A 141 -0.41 6.94 6.80
C LEU A 141 -0.25 7.94 7.93
N LEU A 142 0.22 9.16 7.63
CA LEU A 142 0.44 10.20 8.64
C LEU A 142 -0.85 10.54 9.38
N ARG A 143 -1.98 10.68 8.68
CA ARG A 143 -3.29 10.89 9.33
C ARG A 143 -3.69 9.74 10.23
N GLN A 144 -3.44 8.50 9.85
CA GLN A 144 -3.76 7.33 10.68
C GLN A 144 -2.93 7.33 11.98
N LEU A 145 -1.61 7.52 11.88
CA LEU A 145 -0.71 7.53 13.03
C LEU A 145 -1.03 8.67 14.00
N LEU A 146 -1.22 9.87 13.47
CA LEU A 146 -1.52 11.06 14.28
C LEU A 146 -2.89 10.98 14.96
N ARG A 147 -3.91 10.42 14.31
CA ARG A 147 -5.22 10.18 14.89
C ARG A 147 -5.20 9.13 15.99
N ALA A 148 -4.32 8.15 15.87
CA ALA A 148 -4.10 7.14 16.91
C ALA A 148 -3.24 7.66 18.11
N GLY A 149 -2.82 8.93 18.12
CA GLY A 149 -2.08 9.54 19.22
C GLY A 149 -0.56 9.68 18.98
N ALA A 150 0.00 9.03 17.99
CA ALA A 150 1.44 9.02 17.74
C ALA A 150 2.04 10.41 17.45
N THR A 151 3.33 10.54 17.71
CA THR A 151 4.21 11.57 17.12
C THR A 151 4.95 10.98 15.93
N VAL A 152 5.29 11.80 14.93
CA VAL A 152 6.00 11.33 13.73
C VAL A 152 7.18 12.23 13.39
N ALA A 153 8.29 11.63 12.91
CA ALA A 153 9.37 12.34 12.26
C ALA A 153 9.41 11.94 10.79
N VAL A 154 9.36 12.91 9.89
CA VAL A 154 9.26 12.66 8.46
C VAL A 154 10.52 13.12 7.73
N TYR A 155 10.90 12.37 6.69
CA TYR A 155 11.97 12.75 5.77
C TYR A 155 11.65 12.33 4.34
N ASP A 156 11.92 13.23 3.40
CA ASP A 156 11.90 12.96 1.97
C ASP A 156 13.07 13.72 1.31
N PRO A 157 13.80 13.12 0.36
CA PRO A 157 14.94 13.79 -0.28
C PRO A 157 14.60 15.09 -1.04
N VAL A 158 13.34 15.24 -1.49
CA VAL A 158 12.93 16.35 -2.38
C VAL A 158 11.67 17.06 -1.86
N ALA A 159 10.71 16.33 -1.31
CA ALA A 159 9.36 16.84 -1.05
C ALA A 159 9.19 17.58 0.29
N MET A 160 10.24 17.86 1.08
CA MET A 160 10.10 18.40 2.44
C MET A 160 9.34 19.74 2.47
N ALA A 161 9.64 20.66 1.53
CA ALA A 161 8.97 21.97 1.48
C ALA A 161 7.50 21.85 1.06
N GLU A 162 7.20 20.96 0.09
CA GLU A 162 5.83 20.67 -0.34
C GLU A 162 5.06 19.91 0.75
N ALA A 163 5.74 19.01 1.48
CA ALA A 163 5.15 18.32 2.59
C ALA A 163 4.70 19.26 3.71
N ALA A 164 5.51 20.25 4.06
CA ALA A 164 5.14 21.24 5.07
C ALA A 164 3.86 22.00 4.65
N ARG A 165 3.77 22.41 3.38
CA ARG A 165 2.57 23.08 2.84
C ARG A 165 1.34 22.18 2.82
N THR A 166 1.51 20.98 2.28
CA THR A 166 0.41 20.01 2.13
C THR A 166 -0.13 19.54 3.47
N LEU A 167 0.74 19.20 4.42
CA LEU A 167 0.34 18.73 5.73
C LEU A 167 -0.32 19.82 6.59
N ALA A 168 0.09 21.10 6.41
CA ALA A 168 -0.60 22.22 7.05
C ALA A 168 -2.06 22.38 6.59
N LEU A 169 -2.39 21.93 5.37
CA LEU A 169 -3.77 21.93 4.85
C LEU A 169 -4.55 20.65 5.23
N ASP A 170 -3.86 19.55 5.41
CA ASP A 170 -4.47 18.23 5.64
C ASP A 170 -4.77 17.93 7.11
N LEU A 171 -3.96 18.48 8.01
CA LEU A 171 -3.93 18.13 9.44
C LEU A 171 -4.50 19.27 10.27
N ARG A 172 -5.09 18.91 11.41
CA ARG A 172 -5.43 19.88 12.42
C ARG A 172 -4.17 20.43 13.10
N ALA A 173 -4.26 21.58 13.74
CA ALA A 173 -3.12 22.22 14.39
C ALA A 173 -2.45 21.33 15.46
N ASP A 174 -3.25 20.59 16.24
CA ASP A 174 -2.77 19.64 17.25
C ASP A 174 -2.09 18.41 16.64
N GLU A 175 -2.55 17.95 15.47
CA GLU A 175 -1.92 16.86 14.70
C GLU A 175 -0.60 17.33 14.06
N LEU A 176 -0.60 18.53 13.45
CA LEU A 176 0.58 19.11 12.82
C LEU A 176 1.71 19.38 13.83
N ALA A 177 1.38 19.80 15.04
CA ALA A 177 2.34 20.02 16.12
C ALA A 177 3.09 18.74 16.55
N ARG A 178 2.56 17.57 16.22
CA ARG A 178 3.17 16.25 16.45
C ARG A 178 3.99 15.73 15.28
N VAL A 179 4.17 16.52 14.21
CA VAL A 179 4.99 16.21 13.05
C VAL A 179 6.32 16.95 13.12
N ARG A 180 7.42 16.22 13.17
CA ARG A 180 8.78 16.77 13.08
C ARG A 180 9.36 16.55 11.68
N PHE A 181 9.80 17.60 11.03
CA PHE A 181 10.48 17.56 9.74
C PHE A 181 11.98 17.37 9.98
N ALA A 182 12.54 16.22 9.62
CA ALA A 182 13.95 15.90 9.83
C ALA A 182 14.82 16.45 8.69
N ALA A 183 16.06 16.85 9.02
CA ALA A 183 17.02 17.36 8.03
C ALA A 183 17.69 16.24 7.23
N ALA A 184 17.81 15.04 7.82
CA ALA A 184 18.42 13.87 7.19
C ALA A 184 17.62 12.60 7.53
N PRO A 185 17.76 11.51 6.73
CA PRO A 185 17.00 10.28 6.98
C PRO A 185 17.30 9.67 8.34
N LEU A 186 18.55 9.68 8.79
CA LEU A 186 18.92 9.15 10.11
C LEU A 186 18.38 10.00 11.26
N ASP A 187 18.26 11.33 11.07
CA ASP A 187 17.68 12.21 12.09
C ASP A 187 16.21 11.89 12.35
N ALA A 188 15.49 11.42 11.33
CA ALA A 188 14.09 11.00 11.48
C ALA A 188 13.96 9.79 12.42
N LEU A 189 14.98 8.92 12.48
CA LEU A 189 14.96 7.68 13.26
C LEU A 189 15.20 7.87 14.76
N ALA A 190 15.75 9.01 15.15
CA ALA A 190 16.19 9.24 16.55
C ALA A 190 15.04 9.05 17.54
N GLY A 191 15.10 7.98 18.34
CA GLY A 191 14.10 7.63 19.34
C GLY A 191 12.77 7.14 18.79
N ALA A 192 12.69 6.77 17.50
CA ALA A 192 11.49 6.20 16.92
C ALA A 192 11.30 4.73 17.33
N ASP A 193 10.06 4.35 17.54
CA ASP A 193 9.65 2.96 17.86
C ASP A 193 9.71 2.06 16.63
N ALA A 194 9.50 2.61 15.43
CA ALA A 194 9.65 1.91 14.16
C ALA A 194 9.92 2.90 13.00
N LEU A 195 10.44 2.35 11.88
CA LEU A 195 10.56 3.02 10.60
C LEU A 195 9.45 2.56 9.65
N ALA A 196 8.73 3.52 9.02
CA ALA A 196 7.83 3.26 7.89
C ALA A 196 8.42 3.84 6.60
N ILE A 197 8.52 3.04 5.54
CA ILE A 197 9.01 3.46 4.22
C ILE A 197 7.83 3.51 3.25
N VAL A 198 7.57 4.68 2.65
CA VAL A 198 6.39 4.89 1.82
C VAL A 198 6.73 5.17 0.35
N THR A 199 7.94 5.67 0.07
CA THR A 199 8.40 5.98 -1.29
C THR A 199 9.75 5.33 -1.55
N GLU A 200 9.90 4.70 -2.70
CA GLU A 200 11.06 3.88 -3.09
C GLU A 200 12.25 4.72 -3.61
N TRP A 201 12.66 5.74 -2.86
CA TRP A 201 13.81 6.55 -3.22
C TRP A 201 15.09 5.71 -3.34
N LYS A 202 15.94 6.03 -4.34
CA LYS A 202 17.22 5.35 -4.51
C LYS A 202 18.11 5.46 -3.25
N ALA A 203 18.03 6.60 -2.56
CA ALA A 203 18.78 6.84 -1.33
C ALA A 203 18.40 5.91 -0.16
N PHE A 204 17.21 5.28 -0.21
CA PHE A 204 16.74 4.36 0.82
C PHE A 204 17.07 2.89 0.54
N ARG A 205 17.58 2.56 -0.67
CA ARG A 205 17.78 1.16 -1.09
C ARG A 205 19.01 0.48 -0.47
N SER A 206 20.00 1.25 -0.07
CA SER A 206 21.24 0.71 0.50
C SER A 206 21.67 1.55 1.70
N PRO A 207 20.88 1.58 2.78
CA PRO A 207 21.20 2.34 3.97
C PRO A 207 22.21 1.58 4.83
N ASP A 208 22.80 2.28 5.79
CA ASP A 208 23.55 1.66 6.87
C ASP A 208 22.57 1.06 7.90
N PHE A 209 22.30 -0.24 7.80
CA PHE A 209 21.38 -0.95 8.69
C PHE A 209 21.85 -0.93 10.16
N GLY A 210 23.16 -0.89 10.40
CA GLY A 210 23.70 -0.76 11.75
C GLY A 210 23.31 0.57 12.40
N LYS A 211 23.39 1.67 11.65
CA LYS A 211 22.96 2.99 12.12
C LYS A 211 21.45 3.08 12.30
N ILE A 212 20.67 2.48 11.40
CA ILE A 212 19.20 2.42 11.55
C ILE A 212 18.85 1.70 12.86
N LYS A 213 19.44 0.51 13.08
CA LYS A 213 19.18 -0.30 14.27
C LYS A 213 19.55 0.41 15.55
N ALA A 214 20.68 1.14 15.55
CA ALA A 214 21.13 1.89 16.72
C ALA A 214 20.27 3.13 17.03
N ALA A 215 19.61 3.71 16.03
CA ALA A 215 18.79 4.92 16.18
C ALA A 215 17.35 4.61 16.63
N LEU A 216 16.83 3.44 16.27
CA LEU A 216 15.48 2.99 16.65
C LEU A 216 15.45 2.43 18.07
N LYS A 217 14.35 2.62 18.79
CA LYS A 217 14.11 1.93 20.08
C LYS A 217 13.93 0.43 19.90
N GLN A 218 13.26 0.03 18.81
CA GLN A 218 13.07 -1.36 18.41
C GLN A 218 13.45 -1.49 16.93
N PRO A 219 14.12 -2.57 16.51
CA PRO A 219 14.52 -2.77 15.11
C PRO A 219 13.33 -3.24 14.27
N VAL A 220 12.32 -2.40 14.08
CA VAL A 220 11.09 -2.68 13.36
C VAL A 220 10.99 -1.80 12.12
N ILE A 221 10.74 -2.41 10.96
CA ILE A 221 10.58 -1.72 9.68
C ILE A 221 9.25 -2.14 9.03
N PHE A 222 8.42 -1.15 8.67
CA PHE A 222 7.25 -1.29 7.82
C PHE A 222 7.58 -0.76 6.43
N ASP A 223 7.73 -1.65 5.46
CA ASP A 223 8.16 -1.29 4.11
C ASP A 223 7.01 -1.37 3.11
N GLY A 224 6.46 -0.22 2.77
CA GLY A 224 5.37 -0.08 1.81
C GLY A 224 5.79 -0.21 0.35
N ARG A 225 7.07 -0.48 0.06
CA ARG A 225 7.61 -0.57 -1.30
C ARG A 225 8.44 -1.81 -1.57
N ASN A 226 8.55 -2.71 -0.57
CA ASN A 226 9.35 -3.92 -0.68
C ASN A 226 10.79 -3.64 -1.15
N LEU A 227 11.43 -2.63 -0.53
CA LEU A 227 12.80 -2.24 -0.88
C LEU A 227 13.82 -3.29 -0.47
N PHE A 228 13.51 -4.04 0.57
CA PHE A 228 14.42 -4.98 1.21
C PHE A 228 13.91 -6.41 1.09
N GLU A 229 14.84 -7.38 1.10
CA GLU A 229 14.50 -8.79 1.15
C GLU A 229 14.30 -9.21 2.61
N PRO A 230 13.19 -9.93 2.93
CA PRO A 230 12.88 -10.34 4.31
C PRO A 230 14.00 -11.15 4.97
N GLU A 231 14.65 -12.04 4.22
CA GLU A 231 15.76 -12.87 4.72
C GLU A 231 16.95 -12.00 5.15
N ALA A 232 17.30 -11.00 4.34
CA ALA A 232 18.38 -10.08 4.68
C ALA A 232 18.01 -9.24 5.93
N MET A 233 16.76 -8.82 6.06
CA MET A 233 16.31 -8.09 7.25
C MET A 233 16.38 -8.94 8.52
N ASP A 234 16.06 -10.22 8.43
CA ASP A 234 16.25 -11.19 9.51
C ASP A 234 17.72 -11.30 9.93
N GLU A 235 18.63 -11.42 8.96
CA GLU A 235 20.09 -11.51 9.23
C GLU A 235 20.61 -10.25 9.94
N TYR A 236 20.10 -9.05 9.57
CA TYR A 236 20.38 -7.81 10.28
C TYR A 236 19.66 -7.70 11.63
N GLY A 237 18.74 -8.61 11.93
CA GLY A 237 17.95 -8.66 13.17
C GLY A 237 16.89 -7.59 13.25
N PHE A 238 16.20 -7.33 12.13
CA PHE A 238 14.99 -6.51 12.07
C PHE A 238 13.73 -7.34 12.05
N GLU A 239 12.70 -6.89 12.76
CA GLU A 239 11.32 -7.28 12.50
C GLU A 239 10.85 -6.52 11.26
N TYR A 240 10.59 -7.23 10.17
CA TYR A 240 10.29 -6.63 8.87
C TYR A 240 8.87 -6.95 8.40
N HIS A 241 8.12 -5.90 8.05
CA HIS A 241 6.76 -5.96 7.55
C HIS A 241 6.67 -5.39 6.14
N GLY A 242 6.88 -6.22 5.13
CA GLY A 242 6.66 -5.86 3.72
C GLY A 242 5.18 -5.96 3.32
N VAL A 243 4.92 -5.76 2.02
CA VAL A 243 3.60 -5.89 1.38
C VAL A 243 3.55 -7.19 0.61
N GLY A 244 2.76 -8.16 1.07
CA GLY A 244 2.64 -9.46 0.41
C GLY A 244 3.91 -10.33 0.48
N ARG A 245 4.75 -10.15 1.52
CA ARG A 245 6.01 -10.87 1.68
C ARG A 245 5.91 -12.09 2.61
N GLY A 246 4.68 -12.56 2.87
CA GLY A 246 4.43 -13.69 3.75
C GLY A 246 4.87 -13.41 5.18
N SER A 247 4.02 -12.86 6.03
CA SER A 247 4.42 -12.58 7.41
C SER A 247 4.69 -13.89 8.15
N ARG A 248 5.71 -13.89 9.05
CA ARG A 248 5.98 -15.03 9.95
C ARG A 248 4.77 -15.38 10.83
N LEU A 249 3.87 -14.43 11.07
CA LEU A 249 2.61 -14.66 11.80
C LEU A 249 1.69 -15.68 11.13
N ALA A 250 1.79 -15.89 9.81
CA ALA A 250 1.05 -16.95 9.10
C ALA A 250 1.63 -18.35 9.30
N LYS A 251 2.91 -18.47 9.68
CA LYS A 251 3.55 -19.79 9.94
C LYS A 251 3.16 -20.39 11.29
N ASP A 252 2.77 -19.56 12.25
CA ASP A 252 2.39 -19.96 13.61
C ASP A 252 0.87 -19.93 13.84
N ALA A 253 0.08 -19.51 12.85
CA ALA A 253 -1.37 -19.58 12.95
C ALA A 253 -1.82 -21.07 12.93
N PRO A 254 -2.56 -21.54 13.95
CA PRO A 254 -3.12 -22.87 13.89
C PRO A 254 -4.00 -22.98 12.64
N SER A 255 -3.88 -24.10 11.93
CA SER A 255 -4.64 -24.45 10.72
C SER A 255 -6.15 -24.53 11.01
N SER A 256 -6.76 -23.42 11.40
CA SER A 256 -8.20 -23.25 11.47
C SER A 256 -8.68 -22.51 10.21
N ALA A 257 -8.55 -23.18 9.06
CA ALA A 257 -9.34 -22.77 7.90
C ALA A 257 -10.83 -22.87 8.32
N PRO A 258 -11.65 -21.83 8.13
CA PRO A 258 -13.07 -21.96 8.35
C PRO A 258 -13.58 -23.05 7.40
N ARG A 259 -14.11 -24.14 7.97
CA ARG A 259 -14.77 -25.19 7.20
C ARG A 259 -15.86 -24.51 6.36
N ALA A 260 -15.75 -24.65 5.05
CA ALA A 260 -16.81 -24.22 4.14
C ALA A 260 -18.16 -24.79 4.64
N PRO A 261 -19.24 -24.01 4.65
CA PRO A 261 -20.54 -24.49 5.07
C PRO A 261 -20.93 -25.69 4.20
N ALA A 262 -21.26 -26.80 4.82
CA ALA A 262 -21.69 -28.03 4.15
C ALA A 262 -22.83 -27.66 3.19
N ARG A 263 -22.67 -27.94 1.90
CA ARG A 263 -23.74 -27.82 0.91
C ARG A 263 -24.91 -28.67 1.40
N ARG A 264 -26.02 -28.05 1.78
CA ARG A 264 -27.29 -28.77 2.02
C ARG A 264 -27.64 -29.51 0.74
N ALA A 265 -27.71 -30.83 0.83
CA ALA A 265 -28.25 -31.68 -0.22
C ALA A 265 -29.70 -31.26 -0.45
N VAL A 266 -29.98 -30.77 -1.65
CA VAL A 266 -31.37 -30.57 -2.11
C VAL A 266 -31.92 -31.95 -2.37
N SER A 267 -32.84 -32.44 -1.52
CA SER A 267 -33.58 -33.68 -1.74
C SER A 267 -34.47 -33.48 -2.96
N GLN A 268 -34.16 -34.20 -4.03
CA GLN A 268 -35.09 -34.34 -5.18
C GLN A 268 -36.27 -35.20 -4.73
N HIS A 269 -37.40 -34.57 -4.49
CA HIS A 269 -38.67 -35.26 -4.44
C HIS A 269 -39.11 -35.57 -5.89
N ALA A 270 -38.93 -36.81 -6.28
CA ALA A 270 -39.55 -37.36 -7.48
C ALA A 270 -41.06 -37.53 -7.18
N GLY A 271 -41.86 -36.60 -7.70
CA GLY A 271 -43.31 -36.73 -7.74
C GLY A 271 -43.70 -37.63 -8.90
N SER A 272 -44.20 -38.81 -8.60
CA SER A 272 -44.85 -39.72 -9.56
C SER A 272 -46.12 -39.09 -10.11
N LEU A 273 -46.19 -38.85 -11.42
CA LEU A 273 -47.43 -38.61 -12.13
C LEU A 273 -48.00 -39.95 -12.56
N THR A 274 -49.03 -40.41 -11.86
CA THR A 274 -49.91 -41.50 -12.27
C THR A 274 -50.96 -40.94 -13.23
N ARG A 275 -51.09 -41.59 -14.37
CA ARG A 275 -52.17 -41.33 -15.35
C ARG A 275 -53.53 -41.73 -14.79
N ALA A 276 -54.56 -40.95 -15.07
CA ALA A 276 -55.91 -41.32 -15.39
C ALA A 276 -56.52 -40.20 -16.27
#